data_ca3da3966bbf8e46f851b05a79871e90
#
_entry.id   ca3da3966bbf8e46f851b05a79871e90
#
_cell.length_a   1.000
_cell.length_b   1.000
_cell.length_c   1.000
_cell.angle_alpha   90.00
_cell.angle_beta   90.00
_cell.angle_gamma   90.00
#
_symmetry.space_group_name_H-M   'P 1'
#
loop_
_entity.id
_entity.type
_entity.pdbx_description
1 polymer ?
#
loop_
_entity_poly.entity_id
_entity_poly.type
_entity_poly.pdbx_seq_one_letter_code
_entity_poly.pdbx_strand_id
1 'polypeptide(L)'
;LIANEVYMISKIGSVYGVDVPQKAVLSFIGSLGATVVGTTVATLLPIPFIQIPIGISVTYGLGKAAVRWIKDGMPDDTRPYKAVFEEGRAEGNTLVGEIKENPEKDIPLGDEKRDFTKEIKETVDDVYPEKAHEAVDKLADQLVDTFNLLGEQLVTALKKAGMTDEQIEKAKYTTIG
;
A
#
# COMPACT_ATOMS: atom_id res chain seq x y z
N LEU A 1 3.95 5.53 -1.01
CA LEU A 1 3.62 4.41 -0.14
C LEU A 1 4.89 3.82 0.51
N ILE A 2 5.88 3.34 -0.26
CA ILE A 2 7.11 2.71 0.27
C ILE A 2 7.81 3.58 1.32
N ALA A 3 7.90 4.89 1.11
CA ALA A 3 8.52 5.80 2.07
C ALA A 3 7.82 5.78 3.44
N ASN A 4 6.49 5.80 3.44
CA ASN A 4 5.70 5.75 4.67
C ASN A 4 5.84 4.39 5.35
N GLU A 5 5.91 3.30 4.57
CA GLU A 5 6.09 1.95 5.09
C GLU A 5 7.48 1.78 5.75
N VAL A 6 8.53 2.32 5.13
CA VAL A 6 9.88 2.34 5.74
C VAL A 6 9.87 3.11 7.05
N TYR A 7 9.25 4.28 7.07
CA TYR A 7 9.13 5.09 8.29
C TYR A 7 8.35 4.35 9.39
N MET A 8 7.20 3.78 9.05
CA MET A 8 6.39 3.00 9.98
C MET A 8 7.18 1.84 10.61
N ILE A 9 7.86 1.04 9.79
CA ILE A 9 8.63 -0.11 10.29
C ILE A 9 9.81 0.35 11.17
N SER A 10 10.47 1.44 10.81
CA SER A 10 11.52 2.03 11.64
C SER A 10 10.98 2.51 13.00
N LYS A 11 9.79 3.12 13.02
CA LYS A 11 9.10 3.51 14.27
C LYS A 11 8.70 2.31 15.12
N ILE A 12 8.21 1.24 14.49
CA ILE A 12 7.93 -0.03 15.19
C ILE A 12 9.22 -0.54 15.85
N GLY A 13 10.34 -0.56 15.10
CA GLY A 13 11.65 -0.92 15.66
C GLY A 13 12.00 -0.11 16.91
N SER A 14 11.84 1.21 16.84
CA SER A 14 12.10 2.11 17.98
C SER A 14 11.25 1.78 19.20
N VAL A 15 9.97 1.40 19.03
CA VAL A 15 9.11 0.97 20.13
C VAL A 15 9.61 -0.30 20.81
N TYR A 16 10.23 -1.20 20.04
CA TYR A 16 10.88 -2.41 20.59
C TYR A 16 12.33 -2.20 21.00
N GLY A 17 12.84 -0.96 20.98
CA GLY A 17 14.22 -0.65 21.34
C GLY A 17 15.26 -1.13 20.34
N VAL A 18 14.86 -1.36 19.09
CA VAL A 18 15.72 -1.86 18.01
C VAL A 18 15.87 -0.78 16.94
N ASP A 19 17.11 -0.53 16.53
CA ASP A 19 17.40 0.28 15.35
C ASP A 19 17.31 -0.62 14.11
N VAL A 20 16.39 -0.29 13.20
CA VAL A 20 16.16 -1.05 11.98
C VAL A 20 16.69 -0.27 10.79
N PRO A 21 17.82 -0.68 10.19
CA PRO A 21 18.40 0.01 9.05
C PRO A 21 17.44 0.04 7.85
N GLN A 22 17.36 1.17 7.14
CA GLN A 22 16.46 1.32 5.97
C GLN A 22 16.65 0.21 4.93
N LYS A 23 17.90 -0.19 4.66
CA LYS A 23 18.20 -1.31 3.73
C LYS A 23 17.56 -2.62 4.17
N ALA A 24 17.60 -2.92 5.47
CA ALA A 24 16.96 -4.11 6.01
C ALA A 24 15.44 -4.05 5.86
N VAL A 25 14.82 -2.89 6.12
CA VAL A 25 13.38 -2.66 5.91
C VAL A 25 13.00 -2.87 4.45
N LEU A 26 13.72 -2.26 3.51
CA LEU A 26 13.45 -2.38 2.08
C LEU A 26 13.63 -3.83 1.59
N SER A 27 14.67 -4.52 2.03
CA SER A 27 14.86 -5.95 1.72
C SER A 27 13.72 -6.80 2.27
N PHE A 28 13.25 -6.51 3.49
CA PHE A 28 12.11 -7.18 4.10
C PHE A 28 10.84 -6.95 3.29
N ILE A 29 10.49 -5.70 2.97
CA ILE A 29 9.33 -5.35 2.13
C ILE A 29 9.40 -6.07 0.78
N GLY A 30 10.56 -6.00 0.11
CA GLY A 30 10.77 -6.65 -1.19
C GLY A 30 10.61 -8.16 -1.15
N SER A 31 10.99 -8.79 -0.04
CA SER A 31 10.90 -10.24 0.15
C SER A 31 9.46 -10.77 0.31
N LEU A 32 8.53 -9.92 0.75
CA LEU A 32 7.11 -10.26 0.85
C LEU A 32 6.44 -10.41 -0.52
N GLY A 33 7.13 -10.00 -1.58
CA GLY A 33 6.83 -10.36 -2.96
C GLY A 33 5.98 -9.36 -3.73
N ALA A 34 5.60 -9.78 -4.94
CA ALA A 34 4.87 -8.97 -5.92
C ALA A 34 3.56 -8.33 -5.41
N THR A 35 2.96 -8.88 -4.35
CA THR A 35 1.74 -8.31 -3.77
C THR A 35 1.98 -6.92 -3.19
N VAL A 36 3.11 -6.70 -2.49
CA VAL A 36 3.45 -5.38 -1.94
C VAL A 36 3.78 -4.41 -3.07
N VAL A 37 4.55 -4.87 -4.04
CA VAL A 37 4.93 -4.08 -5.22
C VAL A 37 3.70 -3.74 -6.06
N GLY A 38 2.84 -4.72 -6.36
CA GLY A 38 1.63 -4.52 -7.13
C GLY A 38 0.62 -3.56 -6.47
N THR A 39 0.53 -3.60 -5.13
CA THR A 39 -0.34 -2.66 -4.40
C THR A 39 0.24 -1.26 -4.33
N THR A 40 1.56 -1.10 -4.33
CA THR A 40 2.20 0.22 -4.47
C THR A 40 1.80 0.86 -5.81
N VAL A 41 1.78 0.07 -6.87
CA VAL A 41 1.34 0.53 -8.20
C VAL A 41 -0.15 0.86 -8.20
N ALA A 42 -1.00 0.02 -7.61
CA ALA A 42 -2.44 0.29 -7.52
C ALA A 42 -2.77 1.60 -6.78
N THR A 43 -1.92 2.03 -5.84
CA THR A 43 -2.07 3.33 -5.16
C THR A 43 -1.67 4.53 -6.01
N LEU A 44 -1.00 4.33 -7.14
CA LEU A 44 -0.71 5.40 -8.11
C LEU A 44 -1.90 5.70 -9.04
N LEU A 45 -2.89 4.81 -9.09
CA LEU A 45 -4.09 5.04 -9.88
C LEU A 45 -4.97 6.11 -9.22
N PRO A 46 -5.49 7.10 -9.95
CA PRO A 46 -6.30 8.18 -9.39
C PRO A 46 -7.75 7.74 -9.09
N ILE A 47 -7.91 6.65 -8.36
CA ILE A 47 -9.20 6.08 -7.99
C ILE A 47 -9.27 5.96 -6.46
N PRO A 48 -9.67 7.01 -5.73
CA PRO A 48 -9.56 7.09 -4.27
C PRO A 48 -10.28 5.96 -3.53
N PHE A 49 -11.44 5.51 -4.02
CA PHE A 49 -12.20 4.44 -3.36
C PHE A 49 -11.53 3.05 -3.43
N ILE A 50 -10.59 2.86 -4.36
CA ILE A 50 -9.76 1.65 -4.45
C ILE A 50 -8.46 1.83 -3.67
N GLN A 51 -7.85 3.01 -3.74
CA GLN A 51 -6.56 3.30 -3.10
C GLN A 51 -6.63 3.17 -1.57
N ILE A 52 -7.68 3.71 -0.95
CA ILE A 52 -7.79 3.75 0.51
C ILE A 52 -7.89 2.35 1.12
N PRO A 53 -8.81 1.47 0.69
CA PRO A 53 -8.89 0.11 1.21
C PRO A 53 -7.61 -0.71 0.99
N ILE A 54 -7.01 -0.60 -0.19
CA ILE A 54 -5.75 -1.29 -0.51
C ILE A 54 -4.62 -0.75 0.37
N GLY A 55 -4.50 0.56 0.50
CA GLY A 55 -3.50 1.20 1.35
C GLY A 55 -3.61 0.69 2.79
N ILE A 56 -4.80 0.76 3.39
CA ILE A 56 -5.05 0.31 4.77
C ILE A 56 -4.68 -1.16 4.94
N SER A 57 -5.14 -2.04 4.05
CA SER A 57 -4.89 -3.47 4.17
C SER A 57 -3.41 -3.82 4.07
N VAL A 58 -2.69 -3.19 3.15
CA VAL A 58 -1.24 -3.41 2.96
C VAL A 58 -0.44 -2.89 4.15
N THR A 59 -0.71 -1.66 4.58
CA THR A 59 -0.03 -1.05 5.73
C THR A 59 -0.25 -1.87 7.00
N TYR A 60 -1.49 -2.33 7.24
CA TYR A 60 -1.79 -3.19 8.38
C TYR A 60 -1.07 -4.54 8.30
N GLY A 61 -1.08 -5.19 7.14
CA GLY A 61 -0.37 -6.45 6.92
C GLY A 61 1.14 -6.32 7.09
N LEU A 62 1.73 -5.24 6.53
CA LEU A 62 3.15 -4.94 6.71
C LEU A 62 3.49 -4.68 8.17
N GLY A 63 2.67 -3.92 8.89
CA GLY A 63 2.86 -3.66 10.31
C GLY A 63 2.89 -4.95 11.13
N LYS A 64 1.93 -5.86 10.94
CA LYS A 64 1.90 -7.17 11.62
C LYS A 64 3.14 -8.01 11.30
N ALA A 65 3.50 -8.12 10.03
CA ALA A 65 4.66 -8.88 9.60
C ALA A 65 5.97 -8.30 10.16
N ALA A 66 6.11 -6.97 10.16
CA ALA A 66 7.27 -6.27 10.70
C ALA A 66 7.42 -6.46 12.22
N VAL A 67 6.31 -6.34 12.97
CA VAL A 67 6.31 -6.62 14.42
C VAL A 67 6.83 -8.01 14.69
N ARG A 68 6.36 -9.00 13.95
CA ARG A 68 6.80 -10.39 14.12
C ARG A 68 8.27 -10.56 13.75
N TRP A 69 8.69 -10.03 12.61
CA TRP A 69 10.08 -10.08 12.14
C TRP A 69 11.06 -9.44 13.12
N ILE A 70 10.73 -8.26 13.67
CA ILE A 70 11.54 -7.56 14.66
C ILE A 70 11.62 -8.37 15.96
N LYS A 71 10.50 -8.92 16.45
CA LYS A 71 10.48 -9.77 17.66
C LYS A 71 11.29 -11.03 17.51
N ASP A 72 11.36 -11.59 16.31
CA ASP A 72 12.14 -12.79 16.01
C ASP A 72 13.65 -12.48 15.79
N GLY A 73 14.07 -11.22 15.94
CA GLY A 73 15.46 -10.77 15.81
C GLY A 73 15.88 -10.46 14.38
N MET A 74 14.93 -10.17 13.50
CA MET A 74 15.16 -9.79 12.10
C MET A 74 15.97 -10.81 11.29
N PRO A 75 15.56 -12.08 11.26
CA PRO A 75 16.28 -13.10 10.51
C PRO A 75 16.26 -12.81 9.01
N ASP A 76 17.31 -13.29 8.29
CA ASP A 76 17.43 -13.15 6.84
C ASP A 76 16.36 -13.96 6.08
N ASP A 77 15.91 -15.09 6.63
CA ASP A 77 14.81 -15.87 6.05
C ASP A 77 13.46 -15.20 6.34
N THR A 78 12.96 -14.48 5.37
CA THR A 78 11.71 -13.74 5.47
C THR A 78 10.47 -14.50 4.99
N ARG A 79 10.63 -15.72 4.46
CA ARG A 79 9.52 -16.55 3.95
C ARG A 79 8.38 -16.77 4.96
N PRO A 80 8.64 -17.00 6.26
CA PRO A 80 7.56 -17.18 7.24
C PRO A 80 6.66 -15.97 7.40
N TYR A 81 7.17 -14.77 7.15
CA TYR A 81 6.41 -13.51 7.37
C TYR A 81 5.43 -13.20 6.25
N LYS A 82 5.54 -13.88 5.10
CA LYS A 82 4.58 -13.74 4.01
C LYS A 82 3.17 -14.17 4.43
N ALA A 83 3.04 -15.26 5.17
CA ALA A 83 1.75 -15.71 5.69
C ALA A 83 1.18 -14.70 6.70
N VAL A 84 2.02 -14.15 7.59
CA VAL A 84 1.62 -13.11 8.55
C VAL A 84 1.17 -11.84 7.85
N PHE A 85 1.85 -11.47 6.77
CA PHE A 85 1.47 -10.33 5.93
C PHE A 85 0.09 -10.53 5.29
N GLU A 86 -0.16 -11.68 4.67
CA GLU A 86 -1.44 -11.96 4.00
C GLU A 86 -2.60 -12.05 5.01
N GLU A 87 -2.38 -12.64 6.18
CA GLU A 87 -3.36 -12.64 7.27
C GLU A 87 -3.67 -11.21 7.73
N GLY A 88 -2.64 -10.41 7.97
CA GLY A 88 -2.80 -9.01 8.36
C GLY A 88 -3.52 -8.18 7.29
N ARG A 89 -3.26 -8.44 6.00
CA ARG A 89 -4.01 -7.81 4.91
C ARG A 89 -5.50 -8.13 4.97
N ALA A 90 -5.85 -9.39 5.18
CA ALA A 90 -7.24 -9.81 5.30
C ALA A 90 -7.94 -9.11 6.47
N GLU A 91 -7.28 -9.01 7.64
CA GLU A 91 -7.79 -8.24 8.77
C GLU A 91 -7.90 -6.75 8.45
N GLY A 92 -6.88 -6.14 7.84
CA GLY A 92 -6.87 -4.73 7.46
C GLY A 92 -8.06 -4.35 6.58
N ASN A 93 -8.49 -5.25 5.68
CA ASN A 93 -9.68 -5.03 4.88
C ASN A 93 -10.97 -4.89 5.71
N THR A 94 -11.07 -5.58 6.84
CA THR A 94 -12.24 -5.49 7.72
C THR A 94 -12.26 -4.20 8.54
N LEU A 95 -11.08 -3.58 8.75
CA LEU A 95 -10.93 -2.37 9.55
C LEU A 95 -11.21 -1.07 8.78
N VAL A 96 -11.37 -1.14 7.45
CA VAL A 96 -11.55 0.06 6.60
C VAL A 96 -12.69 0.95 7.08
N GLY A 97 -13.82 0.35 7.47
CA GLY A 97 -14.97 1.07 7.99
C GLY A 97 -14.67 1.79 9.32
N GLU A 98 -14.08 1.07 10.26
CA GLU A 98 -13.73 1.60 11.59
C GLU A 98 -12.70 2.74 11.51
N ILE A 99 -11.69 2.60 10.63
CA ILE A 99 -10.66 3.63 10.44
C ILE A 99 -11.27 4.90 9.83
N LYS A 100 -12.21 4.78 8.89
CA LYS A 100 -12.90 5.93 8.31
C LYS A 100 -13.68 6.74 9.35
N GLU A 101 -14.24 6.09 10.34
CA GLU A 101 -15.07 6.71 11.39
C GLU A 101 -14.24 7.13 12.61
N ASN A 102 -12.97 6.72 12.69
CA ASN A 102 -12.11 7.04 13.82
C ASN A 102 -11.73 8.53 13.82
N PRO A 103 -12.10 9.31 14.88
CA PRO A 103 -11.75 10.72 14.96
C PRO A 103 -10.23 10.96 15.08
N GLU A 104 -9.48 9.98 15.55
CA GLU A 104 -8.02 10.08 15.69
C GLU A 104 -7.29 10.10 14.33
N LYS A 105 -7.95 9.71 13.22
CA LYS A 105 -7.37 9.76 11.88
C LYS A 105 -6.92 11.17 11.46
N ASP A 106 -7.55 12.19 12.01
CA ASP A 106 -7.29 13.59 11.68
C ASP A 106 -6.31 14.26 12.66
N ILE A 107 -5.79 13.52 13.64
CA ILE A 107 -4.78 14.03 14.60
C ILE A 107 -3.42 14.07 13.91
N PRO A 108 -2.78 15.26 13.81
CA PRO A 108 -1.46 15.38 13.21
C PRO A 108 -0.41 14.56 13.95
N LEU A 109 0.39 13.79 13.21
CA LEU A 109 1.51 13.01 13.78
C LEU A 109 2.76 13.85 14.01
N GLY A 110 2.80 15.09 13.45
CA GLY A 110 3.93 16.00 13.56
C GLY A 110 4.99 15.85 12.45
N ASP A 111 4.84 14.83 11.61
CA ASP A 111 5.78 14.49 10.54
C ASP A 111 5.26 14.83 9.12
N GLU A 112 4.11 15.52 9.00
CA GLU A 112 3.40 15.76 7.74
C GLU A 112 4.20 16.56 6.70
N LYS A 113 5.18 17.33 7.19
CA LYS A 113 6.05 18.15 6.32
C LYS A 113 7.32 17.43 5.88
N ARG A 114 7.57 16.22 6.39
CA ARG A 114 8.77 15.46 6.10
C ARG A 114 8.65 14.75 4.75
N ASP A 115 9.62 14.95 3.87
CA ASP A 115 9.69 14.27 2.58
C ASP A 115 10.43 12.93 2.70
N PHE A 116 9.71 11.91 3.14
CA PHE A 116 10.25 10.55 3.29
C PHE A 116 10.70 9.95 1.95
N THR A 117 10.07 10.32 0.84
CA THR A 117 10.44 9.82 -0.50
C THR A 117 11.84 10.25 -0.86
N LYS A 118 12.18 11.52 -0.60
CA LYS A 118 13.51 12.05 -0.85
C LYS A 118 14.57 11.39 0.04
N GLU A 119 14.23 11.17 1.31
CA GLU A 119 15.15 10.58 2.29
C GLU A 119 15.54 9.13 1.97
N ILE A 120 14.65 8.35 1.37
CA ILE A 120 14.90 6.93 1.08
C ILE A 120 15.27 6.62 -0.38
N LYS A 121 15.20 7.62 -1.28
CA LYS A 121 15.37 7.40 -2.72
C LYS A 121 16.66 6.65 -3.06
N GLU A 122 17.79 7.13 -2.56
CA GLU A 122 19.09 6.51 -2.84
C GLU A 122 19.15 5.06 -2.32
N THR A 123 18.55 4.81 -1.16
CA THR A 123 18.50 3.46 -0.57
C THR A 123 17.58 2.54 -1.36
N VAL A 124 16.48 3.07 -1.92
CA VAL A 124 15.58 2.31 -2.80
C VAL A 124 16.31 1.90 -4.08
N ASP A 125 17.02 2.82 -4.71
CA ASP A 125 17.76 2.56 -5.94
C ASP A 125 18.88 1.52 -5.73
N ASP A 126 19.49 1.49 -4.54
CA ASP A 126 20.50 0.49 -4.17
C ASP A 126 19.92 -0.92 -3.95
N VAL A 127 18.71 -1.02 -3.39
CA VAL A 127 18.09 -2.30 -3.00
C VAL A 127 17.28 -2.92 -4.14
N TYR A 128 16.64 -2.08 -4.95
CA TYR A 128 15.85 -2.52 -6.10
C TYR A 128 16.59 -2.20 -7.40
N PRO A 129 17.33 -3.15 -8.00
CA PRO A 129 18.05 -2.93 -9.25
C PRO A 129 17.09 -2.65 -10.42
N GLU A 130 17.61 -2.01 -11.47
CA GLU A 130 16.86 -1.53 -12.65
C GLU A 130 15.86 -2.55 -13.24
N LYS A 131 16.23 -3.83 -13.27
CA LYS A 131 15.33 -4.92 -13.70
C LYS A 131 14.09 -5.10 -12.85
N ALA A 132 14.15 -4.73 -11.58
CA ALA A 132 12.98 -4.75 -10.71
C ALA A 132 12.04 -3.56 -11.00
N HIS A 133 12.61 -2.41 -11.37
CA HIS A 133 11.85 -1.25 -11.83
C HIS A 133 11.11 -1.57 -13.14
N GLU A 134 11.76 -2.17 -14.14
CA GLU A 134 11.09 -2.61 -15.37
C GLU A 134 9.95 -3.60 -15.13
N ALA A 135 10.13 -4.55 -14.21
CA ALA A 135 9.07 -5.50 -13.85
C ALA A 135 7.89 -4.81 -13.17
N VAL A 136 8.15 -3.81 -12.33
CA VAL A 136 7.14 -2.98 -11.67
C VAL A 136 6.40 -2.13 -12.69
N ASP A 137 7.12 -1.45 -13.59
CA ASP A 137 6.53 -0.61 -14.62
C ASP A 137 5.62 -1.43 -15.55
N LYS A 138 6.08 -2.61 -15.98
CA LYS A 138 5.27 -3.52 -16.80
C LYS A 138 4.02 -4.02 -16.08
N LEU A 139 4.12 -4.31 -14.78
CA LEU A 139 2.97 -4.70 -13.97
C LEU A 139 2.01 -3.51 -13.79
N ALA A 140 2.56 -2.29 -13.64
CA ALA A 140 1.79 -1.06 -13.58
C ALA A 140 0.93 -0.87 -14.82
N ASP A 141 1.56 -0.96 -16.00
CA ASP A 141 0.88 -0.82 -17.30
C ASP A 141 -0.24 -1.86 -17.44
N GLN A 142 0.03 -3.13 -17.11
CA GLN A 142 -0.96 -4.19 -17.16
C GLN A 142 -2.14 -3.95 -16.20
N LEU A 143 -1.89 -3.41 -15.03
CA LEU A 143 -2.93 -3.05 -14.06
C LEU A 143 -3.77 -1.88 -14.56
N VAL A 144 -3.14 -0.84 -15.11
CA VAL A 144 -3.84 0.31 -15.71
C VAL A 144 -4.76 -0.16 -16.83
N ASP A 145 -4.27 -0.99 -17.75
CA ASP A 145 -5.07 -1.54 -18.84
C ASP A 145 -6.26 -2.36 -18.33
N THR A 146 -6.03 -3.21 -17.33
CA THR A 146 -7.08 -4.01 -16.69
C THR A 146 -8.15 -3.14 -16.03
N PHE A 147 -7.74 -2.08 -15.32
CA PHE A 147 -8.68 -1.16 -14.66
C PHE A 147 -9.45 -0.30 -15.65
N ASN A 148 -8.81 0.13 -16.74
CA ASN A 148 -9.49 0.85 -17.81
C ASN A 148 -10.57 -0.03 -18.44
N LEU A 149 -10.26 -1.30 -18.75
CA LEU A 149 -11.21 -2.26 -19.28
C LEU A 149 -12.39 -2.51 -18.33
N LEU A 150 -12.11 -2.70 -17.03
CA LEU A 150 -13.14 -2.86 -16.00
C LEU A 150 -13.99 -1.59 -15.85
N GLY A 151 -13.38 -0.41 -15.92
CA GLY A 151 -14.08 0.87 -15.90
C GLY A 151 -15.06 1.02 -17.08
N GLU A 152 -14.63 0.68 -18.29
CA GLU A 152 -15.48 0.70 -19.49
C GLU A 152 -16.63 -0.30 -19.38
N GLN A 153 -16.36 -1.51 -18.87
CA GLN A 153 -17.39 -2.52 -18.65
C GLN A 153 -18.42 -2.06 -17.60
N LEU A 154 -17.97 -1.44 -16.53
CA LEU A 154 -18.85 -0.88 -15.49
C LEU A 154 -19.72 0.24 -16.05
N VAL A 155 -19.15 1.19 -16.77
CA VAL A 155 -19.91 2.27 -17.43
C VAL A 155 -20.96 1.69 -18.39
N THR A 156 -20.58 0.69 -19.17
CA THR A 156 -21.50 0.00 -20.09
C THR A 156 -22.64 -0.68 -19.34
N ALA A 157 -22.37 -1.34 -18.23
CA ALA A 157 -23.37 -2.00 -17.40
C ALA A 157 -24.34 -0.98 -16.77
N LEU A 158 -23.82 0.15 -16.27
CA LEU A 158 -24.63 1.23 -15.69
C LEU A 158 -25.55 1.88 -16.74
N LYS A 159 -25.06 2.10 -17.95
CA LYS A 159 -25.88 2.56 -19.09
C LYS A 159 -26.99 1.58 -19.45
N LYS A 160 -26.68 0.27 -19.48
CA LYS A 160 -27.70 -0.77 -19.70
C LYS A 160 -28.73 -0.84 -18.58
N ALA A 161 -28.35 -0.49 -17.35
CA ALA A 161 -29.26 -0.36 -16.21
C ALA A 161 -30.10 0.93 -16.22
N GLY A 162 -29.94 1.78 -17.25
CA GLY A 162 -30.74 2.98 -17.46
C GLY A 162 -30.16 4.25 -16.83
N MET A 163 -28.93 4.24 -16.35
CA MET A 163 -28.27 5.44 -15.85
C MET A 163 -27.82 6.35 -17.01
N THR A 164 -28.03 7.65 -16.84
CA THR A 164 -27.53 8.67 -17.77
C THR A 164 -26.05 8.95 -17.57
N ASP A 165 -25.39 9.52 -18.59
CA ASP A 165 -23.99 9.91 -18.49
C ASP A 165 -23.75 10.88 -17.34
N GLU A 166 -24.68 11.81 -17.10
CA GLU A 166 -24.61 12.76 -15.99
C GLU A 166 -24.68 12.07 -14.61
N GLN A 167 -25.54 11.06 -14.48
CA GLN A 167 -25.64 10.26 -13.25
C GLN A 167 -24.37 9.44 -13.01
N ILE A 168 -23.78 8.88 -14.06
CA ILE A 168 -22.54 8.13 -13.98
C ILE A 168 -21.38 9.03 -13.59
N GLU A 169 -21.25 10.22 -14.20
CA GLU A 169 -20.24 11.19 -13.82
C GLU A 169 -20.40 11.67 -12.37
N LYS A 170 -21.62 11.98 -11.96
CA LYS A 170 -21.90 12.36 -10.58
C LYS A 170 -21.53 11.25 -9.58
N ALA A 171 -21.77 9.97 -9.91
CA ALA A 171 -21.40 8.83 -9.08
C ALA A 171 -19.89 8.70 -8.91
N LYS A 172 -19.08 9.05 -9.92
CA LYS A 172 -17.60 9.04 -9.82
C LYS A 172 -17.08 9.98 -8.75
N TYR A 173 -17.78 11.09 -8.47
CA TYR A 173 -17.35 12.12 -7.53
C TYR A 173 -18.08 12.10 -6.18
N THR A 174 -19.20 11.39 -6.06
CA THR A 174 -20.03 11.41 -4.84
C THR A 174 -19.56 10.42 -3.77
N THR A 175 -18.62 9.55 -4.09
CA THR A 175 -18.08 8.54 -3.14
C THR A 175 -16.94 9.11 -2.27
N ILE A 176 -16.70 10.43 -2.29
CA ILE A 176 -15.63 11.13 -1.58
C ILE A 176 -16.22 12.05 -0.47
N GLY A 177 -17.47 11.83 -0.11
CA GLY A 177 -18.10 12.53 1.01
C GLY A 177 -18.23 11.66 2.24
#